data_ab1c04b6086f04cffcd52bfbb6435a6a
#
_entry.id   ab1c04b6086f04cffcd52bfbb6435a6a
#
_cell.length_a   1.000
_cell.length_b   1.000
_cell.length_c   1.000
_cell.angle_alpha   90.00
_cell.angle_beta   90.00
_cell.angle_gamma   90.00
#
_symmetry.space_group_name_H-M   'P 1'
#
loop_
_entity.id
_entity.type
_entity.pdbx_description
1 polymer ?
#
loop_
_entity_poly.entity_id
_entity_poly.type
_entity_poly.pdbx_seq_one_letter_code
_entity_poly.pdbx_strand_id
1 'polypeptide(L)'
;MAHATPGAYYIPTSSYWPLVGSLAMICTMVGAAHWINDGDGLLARPLFFTGIGIFVVMLFGWFREVIGESLAGRYNNQVDVSFRMGMMWFIFSEVMFFAAFFGALFYARMLSVPWIGGEGHGALTNLYIWSGYTASWPTNGPGVVGGVFETIPAWGLPLVNTLLLLSSGVTITFAHHMLRSGRRKALLVWLGATILLGATFLYYQAHEYMEAYNELNLTLHSGVYGSTFFMLTGFHGLHVLLGTIMLTVMWFRCAKGHFTRDNHFGFEAVAWYWH
;
A
#
# COMPACT_ATOMS: atom_id res chain seq x y z
N MET A 1 -22.07 -6.50 33.68
CA MET A 1 -21.80 -5.75 32.45
C MET A 1 -21.89 -4.28 32.79
N ALA A 2 -20.78 -3.56 32.85
CA ALA A 2 -20.80 -2.12 33.12
C ALA A 2 -21.27 -1.43 31.83
N HIS A 3 -22.54 -1.01 31.82
CA HIS A 3 -23.03 -0.11 30.78
C HIS A 3 -22.23 1.19 30.89
N ALA A 4 -21.55 1.57 29.80
CA ALA A 4 -20.92 2.89 29.73
C ALA A 4 -21.99 3.95 29.99
N THR A 5 -21.76 4.79 31.00
CA THR A 5 -22.64 5.93 31.30
C THR A 5 -22.79 6.80 30.05
N PRO A 6 -24.02 7.17 29.62
CA PRO A 6 -24.22 8.04 28.49
C PRO A 6 -23.40 9.31 28.65
N GLY A 7 -22.48 9.60 27.69
CA GLY A 7 -21.61 10.75 27.72
C GLY A 7 -20.20 10.54 28.30
N ALA A 8 -19.87 9.34 28.83
CA ALA A 8 -18.51 9.05 29.26
C ALA A 8 -17.62 8.72 28.05
N TYR A 9 -16.44 9.38 27.97
CA TYR A 9 -15.43 9.08 26.97
C TYR A 9 -14.83 7.70 27.25
N TYR A 10 -14.77 6.84 26.22
CA TYR A 10 -14.12 5.53 26.36
C TYR A 10 -12.60 5.71 26.46
N ILE A 11 -12.03 5.25 27.56
CA ILE A 11 -10.58 5.21 27.76
C ILE A 11 -10.17 3.74 27.66
N PRO A 12 -9.34 3.34 26.66
CA PRO A 12 -8.85 1.98 26.56
C PRO A 12 -8.06 1.59 27.82
N THR A 13 -8.11 0.33 28.20
CA THR A 13 -7.22 -0.22 29.24
C THR A 13 -5.77 -0.13 28.77
N SER A 14 -4.81 -0.09 29.71
CA SER A 14 -3.39 -0.07 29.36
C SER A 14 -3.04 -1.27 28.46
N SER A 15 -2.42 -0.99 27.32
CA SER A 15 -2.03 -1.98 26.34
C SER A 15 -0.50 -1.99 26.17
N TYR A 16 0.08 -3.16 25.99
CA TYR A 16 1.52 -3.33 25.75
C TYR A 16 1.88 -3.31 24.26
N TRP A 17 0.89 -3.29 23.36
CA TRP A 17 1.12 -3.30 21.93
C TRP A 17 1.98 -2.14 21.39
N PRO A 18 1.89 -0.91 21.92
CA PRO A 18 2.80 0.16 21.50
C PRO A 18 4.27 -0.13 21.80
N LEU A 19 4.55 -0.78 22.93
CA LEU A 19 5.92 -1.19 23.28
C LEU A 19 6.44 -2.28 22.34
N VAL A 20 5.59 -3.28 22.04
CA VAL A 20 5.92 -4.33 21.06
C VAL A 20 6.15 -3.74 19.68
N GLY A 21 5.33 -2.77 19.27
CA GLY A 21 5.50 -2.05 18.00
C GLY A 21 6.81 -1.24 17.95
N SER A 22 7.17 -0.56 19.03
CA SER A 22 8.45 0.16 19.11
C SER A 22 9.64 -0.79 18.97
N LEU A 23 9.61 -1.94 19.63
CA LEU A 23 10.66 -2.95 19.50
C LEU A 23 10.75 -3.50 18.07
N ALA A 24 9.59 -3.80 17.45
CA ALA A 24 9.52 -4.24 16.05
C ALA A 24 10.16 -3.22 15.11
N MET A 25 9.82 -1.94 15.28
CA MET A 25 10.38 -0.85 14.45
C MET A 25 11.88 -0.68 14.65
N ILE A 26 12.39 -0.73 15.89
CA ILE A 26 13.83 -0.66 16.17
C ILE A 26 14.56 -1.81 15.45
N CYS A 27 14.09 -3.04 15.61
CA CYS A 27 14.71 -4.19 14.96
C CYS A 27 14.68 -4.07 13.43
N THR A 28 13.54 -3.65 12.87
CA THR A 28 13.39 -3.49 11.42
C THR A 28 14.31 -2.39 10.88
N MET A 29 14.31 -1.20 11.51
CA MET A 29 15.10 -0.06 11.02
C MET A 29 16.61 -0.28 11.20
N VAL A 30 17.04 -0.81 12.34
CA VAL A 30 18.46 -1.13 12.57
C VAL A 30 18.90 -2.25 11.65
N GLY A 31 18.08 -3.30 11.48
CA GLY A 31 18.36 -4.37 10.52
C GLY A 31 18.48 -3.87 9.09
N ALA A 32 17.55 -3.00 8.65
CA ALA A 32 17.58 -2.39 7.33
C ALA A 32 18.83 -1.50 7.13
N ALA A 33 19.17 -0.67 8.12
CA ALA A 33 20.34 0.20 8.05
C ALA A 33 21.64 -0.61 7.91
N HIS A 34 21.80 -1.67 8.69
CA HIS A 34 22.95 -2.56 8.55
C HIS A 34 22.96 -3.29 7.21
N TRP A 35 21.81 -3.78 6.74
CA TRP A 35 21.72 -4.48 5.45
C TRP A 35 22.11 -3.58 4.28
N ILE A 36 21.70 -2.32 4.29
CA ILE A 36 22.01 -1.36 3.22
C ILE A 36 23.50 -0.96 3.26
N ASN A 37 24.10 -0.79 4.46
CA ASN A 37 25.46 -0.33 4.60
C ASN A 37 26.51 -1.45 4.53
N ASP A 38 26.25 -2.57 5.23
CA ASP A 38 27.23 -3.65 5.43
C ASP A 38 26.98 -4.87 4.51
N GLY A 39 25.94 -4.80 3.66
CA GLY A 39 25.56 -5.85 2.71
C GLY A 39 25.17 -7.16 3.39
N ASP A 40 26.12 -8.11 3.48
CA ASP A 40 25.88 -9.46 4.02
C ASP A 40 26.23 -9.63 5.50
N GLY A 41 26.21 -8.55 6.28
CA GLY A 41 26.44 -8.62 7.73
C GLY A 41 25.60 -9.71 8.41
N LEU A 42 26.23 -10.57 9.20
CA LEU A 42 25.64 -11.79 9.80
C LEU A 42 24.32 -11.53 10.56
N LEU A 43 24.14 -10.34 11.12
CA LEU A 43 22.97 -9.97 11.92
C LEU A 43 21.97 -9.09 11.19
N ALA A 44 22.32 -8.49 10.05
CA ALA A 44 21.50 -7.51 9.35
C ALA A 44 20.15 -8.09 8.90
N ARG A 45 20.19 -9.14 8.10
CA ARG A 45 19.00 -9.82 7.58
C ARG A 45 18.16 -10.48 8.70
N PRO A 46 18.74 -11.27 9.62
CA PRO A 46 17.97 -11.84 10.73
C PRO A 46 17.27 -10.77 11.57
N LEU A 47 17.94 -9.67 11.89
CA LEU A 47 17.35 -8.58 12.67
C LEU A 47 16.19 -7.92 11.94
N PHE A 48 16.33 -7.63 10.65
CA PHE A 48 15.29 -7.08 9.81
C PHE A 48 14.04 -7.98 9.77
N PHE A 49 14.21 -9.25 9.44
CA PHE A 49 13.07 -10.17 9.35
C PHE A 49 12.45 -10.50 10.72
N THR A 50 13.25 -10.51 11.80
CA THR A 50 12.72 -10.62 13.15
C THR A 50 11.84 -9.41 13.49
N GLY A 51 12.28 -8.19 13.17
CA GLY A 51 11.48 -6.99 13.34
C GLY A 51 10.15 -7.06 12.60
N ILE A 52 10.15 -7.47 11.32
CA ILE A 52 8.93 -7.68 10.53
C ILE A 52 8.04 -8.77 11.19
N GLY A 53 8.61 -9.88 11.65
CA GLY A 53 7.86 -10.94 12.34
C GLY A 53 7.15 -10.44 13.60
N ILE A 54 7.86 -9.68 14.45
CA ILE A 54 7.29 -9.06 15.65
C ILE A 54 6.18 -8.08 15.27
N PHE A 55 6.37 -7.29 14.21
CA PHE A 55 5.36 -6.34 13.72
C PHE A 55 4.08 -7.05 13.27
N VAL A 56 4.20 -8.16 12.53
CA VAL A 56 3.05 -8.98 12.10
C VAL A 56 2.31 -9.55 13.34
N VAL A 57 3.04 -10.10 14.31
CA VAL A 57 2.43 -10.62 15.56
C VAL A 57 1.71 -9.50 16.32
N MET A 58 2.32 -8.33 16.41
CA MET A 58 1.73 -7.15 17.04
C MET A 58 0.42 -6.74 16.35
N LEU A 59 0.41 -6.67 15.02
CA LEU A 59 -0.82 -6.30 14.28
C LEU A 59 -1.95 -7.31 14.54
N PHE A 60 -1.67 -8.61 14.47
CA PHE A 60 -2.67 -9.63 14.74
C PHE A 60 -3.20 -9.57 16.18
N GLY A 61 -2.33 -9.38 17.16
CA GLY A 61 -2.70 -9.27 18.56
C GLY A 61 -3.53 -8.04 18.84
N TRP A 62 -3.08 -6.89 18.37
CA TRP A 62 -3.76 -5.61 18.57
C TRP A 62 -5.14 -5.58 17.88
N PHE A 63 -5.22 -5.98 16.61
CA PHE A 63 -6.52 -6.03 15.93
C PHE A 63 -7.47 -7.06 16.54
N ARG A 64 -6.96 -8.18 17.07
CA ARG A 64 -7.78 -9.14 17.84
C ARG A 64 -8.40 -8.48 19.07
N GLU A 65 -7.64 -7.67 19.81
CA GLU A 65 -8.13 -6.92 20.97
C GLU A 65 -9.20 -5.89 20.56
N VAL A 66 -8.94 -5.07 19.55
CA VAL A 66 -9.89 -4.08 19.00
C VAL A 66 -11.19 -4.74 18.54
N ILE A 67 -11.10 -5.89 17.86
CA ILE A 67 -12.28 -6.66 17.44
C ILE A 67 -13.05 -7.17 18.65
N GLY A 68 -12.36 -7.68 19.68
CA GLY A 68 -12.97 -8.15 20.93
C GLY A 68 -13.73 -7.03 21.65
N GLU A 69 -13.13 -5.84 21.74
CA GLU A 69 -13.76 -4.66 22.34
C GLU A 69 -14.99 -4.19 21.57
N SER A 70 -14.91 -4.18 20.23
CA SER A 70 -16.03 -3.85 19.36
C SER A 70 -17.20 -4.82 19.54
N LEU A 71 -16.93 -6.13 19.60
CA LEU A 71 -17.94 -7.16 19.80
C LEU A 71 -18.54 -7.13 21.21
N ALA A 72 -17.76 -6.71 22.21
CA ALA A 72 -18.24 -6.49 23.58
C ALA A 72 -19.09 -5.21 23.74
N GLY A 73 -19.28 -4.43 22.66
CA GLY A 73 -20.09 -3.20 22.68
C GLY A 73 -19.48 -2.08 23.51
N ARG A 74 -18.14 -2.04 23.65
CA ARG A 74 -17.43 -1.00 24.45
C ARG A 74 -17.37 0.35 23.73
N TYR A 75 -17.55 0.37 22.42
CA TYR A 75 -17.44 1.58 21.61
C TYR A 75 -18.78 2.30 21.50
N ASN A 76 -18.81 3.56 21.90
CA ASN A 76 -19.96 4.44 21.75
C ASN A 76 -19.87 5.26 20.43
N ASN A 77 -20.90 6.07 20.15
CA ASN A 77 -20.94 6.89 18.93
C ASN A 77 -19.76 7.88 18.84
N GLN A 78 -19.24 8.39 19.95
CA GLN A 78 -18.10 9.29 19.95
C GLN A 78 -16.80 8.57 19.54
N VAL A 79 -16.61 7.33 19.95
CA VAL A 79 -15.49 6.48 19.52
C VAL A 79 -15.60 6.17 18.03
N ASP A 80 -16.82 5.88 17.52
CA ASP A 80 -17.04 5.67 16.08
C ASP A 80 -16.63 6.90 15.27
N VAL A 81 -17.02 8.11 15.71
CA VAL A 81 -16.57 9.37 15.07
C VAL A 81 -15.05 9.51 15.11
N SER A 82 -14.42 9.22 16.26
CA SER A 82 -12.96 9.29 16.41
C SER A 82 -12.24 8.32 15.49
N PHE A 83 -12.73 7.10 15.34
CA PHE A 83 -12.18 6.11 14.42
C PHE A 83 -12.34 6.52 12.95
N ARG A 84 -13.48 7.11 12.58
CA ARG A 84 -13.70 7.66 11.23
C ARG A 84 -12.73 8.78 10.91
N MET A 85 -12.56 9.72 11.84
CA MET A 85 -11.59 10.80 11.68
C MET A 85 -10.16 10.25 11.60
N GLY A 86 -9.79 9.29 12.45
CA GLY A 86 -8.49 8.62 12.39
C GLY A 86 -8.25 7.95 11.04
N MET A 87 -9.26 7.25 10.51
CA MET A 87 -9.15 6.62 9.18
C MET A 87 -9.03 7.64 8.05
N MET A 88 -9.74 8.79 8.11
CA MET A 88 -9.57 9.86 7.13
C MET A 88 -8.14 10.43 7.15
N TRP A 89 -7.57 10.68 8.33
CA TRP A 89 -6.18 11.13 8.45
C TRP A 89 -5.17 10.09 7.97
N PHE A 90 -5.43 8.81 8.23
CA PHE A 90 -4.62 7.72 7.69
C PHE A 90 -4.66 7.70 6.15
N ILE A 91 -5.85 7.74 5.54
CA ILE A 91 -5.97 7.81 4.06
C ILE A 91 -5.28 9.07 3.52
N PHE A 92 -5.42 10.21 4.19
CA PHE A 92 -4.71 11.43 3.79
C PHE A 92 -3.19 11.25 3.81
N SER A 93 -2.63 10.58 4.83
CA SER A 93 -1.20 10.29 4.89
C SER A 93 -0.73 9.39 3.74
N GLU A 94 -1.54 8.41 3.36
CA GLU A 94 -1.26 7.52 2.22
C GLU A 94 -1.31 8.28 0.88
N VAL A 95 -2.26 9.19 0.71
CA VAL A 95 -2.31 10.10 -0.44
C VAL A 95 -1.04 10.95 -0.53
N MET A 96 -0.58 11.51 0.61
CA MET A 96 0.66 12.29 0.66
C MET A 96 1.91 11.44 0.40
N PHE A 97 1.91 10.18 0.85
CA PHE A 97 2.97 9.22 0.56
C PHE A 97 3.11 9.00 -0.96
N PHE A 98 2.03 8.70 -1.66
CA PHE A 98 2.06 8.57 -3.12
C PHE A 98 2.33 9.90 -3.83
N ALA A 99 1.84 11.02 -3.31
CA ALA A 99 2.12 12.34 -3.87
C ALA A 99 3.63 12.66 -3.87
N ALA A 100 4.38 12.20 -2.87
CA ALA A 100 5.84 12.34 -2.84
C ALA A 100 6.51 11.58 -4.00
N PHE A 101 6.10 10.34 -4.29
CA PHE A 101 6.63 9.58 -5.43
C PHE A 101 6.22 10.17 -6.78
N PHE A 102 4.97 10.58 -6.94
CA PHE A 102 4.52 11.27 -8.15
C PHE A 102 5.22 12.62 -8.32
N GLY A 103 5.47 13.33 -7.23
CA GLY A 103 6.25 14.57 -7.24
C GLY A 103 7.70 14.33 -7.68
N ALA A 104 8.34 13.28 -7.21
CA ALA A 104 9.67 12.88 -7.64
C ALA A 104 9.70 12.50 -9.13
N LEU A 105 8.70 11.74 -9.60
CA LEU A 105 8.54 11.41 -11.02
C LEU A 105 8.34 12.67 -11.88
N PHE A 106 7.48 13.58 -11.43
CA PHE A 106 7.24 14.87 -12.11
C PHE A 106 8.53 15.68 -12.18
N TYR A 107 9.24 15.83 -11.07
CA TYR A 107 10.50 16.56 -10.99
C TYR A 107 11.56 15.96 -11.94
N ALA A 108 11.72 14.64 -11.90
CA ALA A 108 12.66 13.95 -12.78
C ALA A 108 12.33 14.18 -14.26
N ARG A 109 11.07 13.91 -14.65
CA ARG A 109 10.64 13.96 -16.05
C ARG A 109 10.57 15.38 -16.62
N MET A 110 10.03 16.33 -15.85
CA MET A 110 9.70 17.67 -16.35
C MET A 110 10.80 18.70 -16.09
N LEU A 111 11.69 18.45 -15.14
CA LEU A 111 12.73 19.40 -14.75
C LEU A 111 14.15 18.82 -14.91
N SER A 112 14.47 17.71 -14.25
CA SER A 112 15.86 17.20 -14.24
C SER A 112 16.31 16.68 -15.60
N VAL A 113 15.51 15.87 -16.29
CA VAL A 113 15.86 15.29 -17.58
C VAL A 113 16.01 16.37 -18.66
N PRO A 114 15.07 17.33 -18.84
CA PRO A 114 15.24 18.45 -19.74
C PRO A 114 16.46 19.32 -19.39
N TRP A 115 16.69 19.61 -18.13
CA TRP A 115 17.84 20.40 -17.69
C TRP A 115 19.19 19.74 -18.05
N ILE A 116 19.32 18.41 -17.80
CA ILE A 116 20.53 17.66 -18.20
C ILE A 116 20.67 17.63 -19.74
N GLY A 117 19.56 17.60 -20.46
CA GLY A 117 19.54 17.69 -21.94
C GLY A 117 19.88 19.07 -22.52
N GLY A 118 20.17 20.05 -21.67
CA GLY A 118 20.63 21.39 -22.08
C GLY A 118 19.53 22.45 -22.11
N GLU A 119 18.32 22.17 -21.66
CA GLU A 119 17.25 23.16 -21.62
C GLU A 119 17.50 24.20 -20.51
N GLY A 120 17.09 25.42 -20.76
CA GLY A 120 17.19 26.55 -19.82
C GLY A 120 18.63 26.80 -19.37
N HIS A 121 18.87 26.77 -18.05
CA HIS A 121 20.22 26.97 -17.48
C HIS A 121 21.11 25.72 -17.56
N GLY A 122 20.61 24.60 -18.08
CA GLY A 122 21.33 23.32 -18.21
C GLY A 122 22.29 23.24 -19.38
N ALA A 123 22.35 24.27 -20.28
CA ALA A 123 23.15 24.24 -21.49
C ALA A 123 24.65 23.96 -21.25
N LEU A 124 25.25 24.56 -20.22
CA LEU A 124 26.67 24.33 -19.88
C LEU A 124 26.88 22.93 -19.28
N THR A 125 25.95 22.42 -18.48
CA THR A 125 26.01 21.07 -17.96
C THR A 125 25.94 20.03 -19.07
N ASN A 126 25.06 20.23 -20.04
CA ASN A 126 24.98 19.36 -21.22
C ASN A 126 26.27 19.45 -22.03
N LEU A 127 26.73 20.67 -22.36
CA LEU A 127 27.90 20.88 -23.19
C LEU A 127 29.19 20.27 -22.60
N TYR A 128 29.45 20.44 -21.30
CA TYR A 128 30.71 20.07 -20.68
C TYR A 128 30.71 18.73 -19.95
N ILE A 129 29.54 18.28 -19.44
CA ILE A 129 29.47 17.04 -18.64
C ILE A 129 28.77 15.92 -19.42
N TRP A 130 27.68 16.25 -20.13
CA TRP A 130 26.83 15.26 -20.80
C TRP A 130 26.67 15.56 -22.29
N SER A 131 27.75 15.92 -22.95
CA SER A 131 27.73 16.25 -24.36
C SER A 131 27.18 15.09 -25.20
N GLY A 132 26.15 15.39 -26.00
CA GLY A 132 25.46 14.40 -26.82
C GLY A 132 24.25 13.71 -26.15
N TYR A 133 23.96 13.97 -24.87
CA TYR A 133 22.71 13.52 -24.26
C TYR A 133 21.53 14.38 -24.75
N THR A 134 20.53 13.74 -25.30
CA THR A 134 19.25 14.35 -25.67
C THR A 134 18.18 13.96 -24.64
N ALA A 135 17.47 14.97 -24.12
CA ALA A 135 16.36 14.72 -23.20
C ALA A 135 15.26 13.88 -23.85
N SER A 136 14.98 12.73 -23.30
CA SER A 136 13.92 11.83 -23.75
C SER A 136 13.26 11.15 -22.55
N TRP A 137 12.03 10.71 -22.73
CA TRP A 137 11.34 9.91 -21.74
C TRP A 137 10.61 8.74 -22.43
N PRO A 138 10.76 7.52 -21.97
CA PRO A 138 11.50 7.02 -20.81
C PRO A 138 13.02 7.08 -20.96
N THR A 139 13.75 7.21 -19.85
CA THR A 139 15.22 7.30 -19.86
C THR A 139 15.83 6.68 -18.59
N ASN A 140 17.03 6.13 -18.73
CA ASN A 140 17.89 5.76 -17.62
C ASN A 140 19.05 6.76 -17.39
N GLY A 141 18.94 7.94 -18.01
CA GLY A 141 19.88 9.03 -17.87
C GLY A 141 21.06 8.97 -18.84
N PRO A 142 21.95 9.99 -18.83
CA PRO A 142 23.06 10.11 -19.77
C PRO A 142 24.12 9.00 -19.63
N GLY A 143 24.23 8.39 -18.46
CA GLY A 143 25.14 7.27 -18.19
C GLY A 143 24.59 5.90 -18.60
N VAL A 144 23.39 5.82 -19.20
CA VAL A 144 22.71 4.56 -19.60
C VAL A 144 22.76 3.52 -18.48
N VAL A 145 22.40 3.95 -17.27
CA VAL A 145 22.47 3.13 -16.06
C VAL A 145 21.59 1.87 -16.19
N GLY A 146 22.17 0.70 -15.94
CA GLY A 146 21.48 -0.59 -16.07
C GLY A 146 21.40 -1.13 -17.51
N GLY A 147 21.97 -0.42 -18.49
CA GLY A 147 21.96 -0.82 -19.91
C GLY A 147 20.66 -0.43 -20.63
N VAL A 148 20.54 -0.87 -21.88
CA VAL A 148 19.33 -0.63 -22.68
C VAL A 148 18.18 -1.46 -22.12
N PHE A 149 17.01 -0.84 -22.00
CA PHE A 149 15.79 -1.48 -21.51
C PHE A 149 14.62 -1.17 -22.45
N GLU A 150 13.60 -2.03 -22.39
CA GLU A 150 12.31 -1.80 -23.04
C GLU A 150 11.23 -1.52 -21.99
N THR A 151 10.16 -0.83 -22.37
CA THR A 151 9.05 -0.52 -21.48
C THR A 151 7.91 -1.51 -21.63
N ILE A 152 7.18 -1.77 -20.55
CA ILE A 152 5.96 -2.59 -20.60
C ILE A 152 4.92 -1.86 -21.45
N PRO A 153 4.32 -2.53 -22.46
CA PRO A 153 3.28 -1.94 -23.30
C PRO A 153 2.04 -1.59 -22.47
N ALA A 154 1.54 -0.36 -22.58
CA ALA A 154 0.35 0.05 -21.83
C ALA A 154 -0.92 -0.72 -22.24
N TRP A 155 -1.01 -1.13 -23.51
CA TRP A 155 -2.10 -1.93 -24.06
C TRP A 155 -1.77 -3.43 -23.93
N GLY A 156 -2.37 -4.08 -22.95
CA GLY A 156 -2.12 -5.49 -22.66
C GLY A 156 -2.47 -5.79 -21.21
N LEU A 157 -1.59 -6.48 -20.48
CA LEU A 157 -1.80 -6.80 -19.06
C LEU A 157 -2.04 -5.58 -18.19
N PRO A 158 -1.33 -4.42 -18.33
CA PRO A 158 -1.61 -3.25 -17.50
C PRO A 158 -3.04 -2.71 -17.65
N LEU A 159 -3.59 -2.75 -18.87
CA LEU A 159 -4.99 -2.37 -19.08
C LEU A 159 -5.95 -3.36 -18.41
N VAL A 160 -5.71 -4.66 -18.55
CA VAL A 160 -6.51 -5.70 -17.88
C VAL A 160 -6.46 -5.50 -16.36
N ASN A 161 -5.29 -5.27 -15.79
CA ASN A 161 -5.10 -4.99 -14.37
C ASN A 161 -5.89 -3.75 -13.91
N THR A 162 -5.89 -2.70 -14.70
CA THR A 162 -6.69 -1.51 -14.41
C THR A 162 -8.19 -1.84 -14.38
N LEU A 163 -8.69 -2.59 -15.36
CA LEU A 163 -10.09 -2.99 -15.42
C LEU A 163 -10.48 -3.91 -14.26
N LEU A 164 -9.59 -4.82 -13.83
CA LEU A 164 -9.81 -5.68 -12.66
C LEU A 164 -10.01 -4.85 -11.39
N LEU A 165 -9.14 -3.86 -11.12
CA LEU A 165 -9.27 -3.02 -9.93
C LEU A 165 -10.48 -2.08 -10.00
N LEU A 166 -10.78 -1.48 -11.15
CA LEU A 166 -12.00 -0.67 -11.32
C LEU A 166 -13.25 -1.50 -11.07
N SER A 167 -13.30 -2.73 -11.61
CA SER A 167 -14.39 -3.67 -11.35
C SER A 167 -14.48 -4.07 -9.88
N SER A 168 -13.34 -4.24 -9.21
CA SER A 168 -13.31 -4.57 -7.77
C SER A 168 -13.84 -3.42 -6.90
N GLY A 169 -13.61 -2.16 -7.29
CA GLY A 169 -14.22 -1.00 -6.65
C GLY A 169 -15.74 -1.01 -6.75
N VAL A 170 -16.29 -1.43 -7.89
CA VAL A 170 -17.74 -1.59 -8.06
C VAL A 170 -18.26 -2.73 -7.18
N THR A 171 -17.59 -3.88 -7.16
CA THR A 171 -18.07 -5.05 -6.38
C THR A 171 -18.04 -4.80 -4.87
N ILE A 172 -17.04 -4.08 -4.31
CA ILE A 172 -17.03 -3.75 -2.89
C ILE A 172 -18.12 -2.72 -2.54
N THR A 173 -18.45 -1.82 -3.46
CA THR A 173 -19.56 -0.89 -3.28
C THR A 173 -20.89 -1.64 -3.18
N PHE A 174 -21.12 -2.63 -4.05
CA PHE A 174 -22.29 -3.51 -3.94
C PHE A 174 -22.27 -4.33 -2.65
N ALA A 175 -21.11 -4.85 -2.22
CA ALA A 175 -20.98 -5.55 -0.95
C ALA A 175 -21.40 -4.66 0.22
N HIS A 176 -20.97 -3.41 0.28
CA HIS A 176 -21.36 -2.45 1.30
C HIS A 176 -22.88 -2.16 1.28
N HIS A 177 -23.46 -1.99 0.10
CA HIS A 177 -24.91 -1.81 -0.04
C HIS A 177 -25.68 -3.04 0.47
N MET A 178 -25.21 -4.26 0.19
CA MET A 178 -25.82 -5.49 0.70
C MET A 178 -25.70 -5.63 2.23
N LEU A 179 -24.58 -5.17 2.82
CA LEU A 179 -24.42 -5.12 4.27
C LEU A 179 -25.51 -4.21 4.91
N ARG A 180 -25.65 -2.99 4.40
CA ARG A 180 -26.67 -2.03 4.88
C ARG A 180 -28.09 -2.53 4.66
N SER A 181 -28.34 -3.29 3.61
CA SER A 181 -29.64 -3.93 3.34
C SER A 181 -29.89 -5.20 4.14
N GLY A 182 -28.91 -5.70 4.93
CA GLY A 182 -28.99 -6.93 5.71
C GLY A 182 -29.01 -8.22 4.87
N ARG A 183 -28.62 -8.15 3.60
CA ARG A 183 -28.57 -9.30 2.67
C ARG A 183 -27.24 -10.03 2.76
N ARG A 184 -27.04 -10.78 3.84
CA ARG A 184 -25.73 -11.39 4.16
C ARG A 184 -25.16 -12.32 3.10
N LYS A 185 -25.98 -13.16 2.43
CA LYS A 185 -25.50 -14.05 1.37
C LYS A 185 -24.95 -13.26 0.19
N ALA A 186 -25.67 -12.22 -0.25
CA ALA A 186 -25.22 -11.36 -1.34
C ALA A 186 -23.98 -10.56 -0.96
N LEU A 187 -23.88 -10.07 0.28
CA LEU A 187 -22.67 -9.43 0.82
C LEU A 187 -21.45 -10.34 0.66
N LEU A 188 -21.52 -11.61 1.11
CA LEU A 188 -20.40 -12.55 1.03
C LEU A 188 -19.99 -12.86 -0.41
N VAL A 189 -20.95 -12.94 -1.34
CA VAL A 189 -20.67 -13.15 -2.78
C VAL A 189 -19.94 -11.95 -3.36
N TRP A 190 -20.43 -10.73 -3.16
CA TRP A 190 -19.82 -9.52 -3.71
C TRP A 190 -18.45 -9.24 -3.10
N LEU A 191 -18.31 -9.43 -1.79
CA LEU A 191 -17.02 -9.28 -1.12
C LEU A 191 -16.01 -10.36 -1.56
N GLY A 192 -16.46 -11.60 -1.77
CA GLY A 192 -15.65 -12.67 -2.33
C GLY A 192 -15.19 -12.35 -3.76
N ALA A 193 -16.07 -11.77 -4.59
CA ALA A 193 -15.71 -11.31 -5.94
C ALA A 193 -14.61 -10.21 -5.87
N THR A 194 -14.73 -9.25 -4.94
CA THR A 194 -13.69 -8.23 -4.75
C THR A 194 -12.33 -8.84 -4.42
N ILE A 195 -12.30 -9.81 -3.50
CA ILE A 195 -11.07 -10.50 -3.09
C ILE A 195 -10.44 -11.25 -4.28
N LEU A 196 -11.25 -11.95 -5.06
CA LEU A 196 -10.78 -12.68 -6.25
C LEU A 196 -10.19 -11.73 -7.30
N LEU A 197 -10.84 -10.59 -7.57
CA LEU A 197 -10.34 -9.58 -8.50
C LEU A 197 -9.02 -8.99 -8.01
N GLY A 198 -8.89 -8.69 -6.71
CA GLY A 198 -7.63 -8.22 -6.12
C GLY A 198 -6.51 -9.25 -6.17
N ALA A 199 -6.81 -10.51 -5.89
CA ALA A 199 -5.82 -11.59 -6.00
C ALA A 199 -5.38 -11.82 -7.45
N THR A 200 -6.29 -11.73 -8.42
CA THR A 200 -5.98 -11.83 -9.85
C THR A 200 -5.10 -10.68 -10.31
N PHE A 201 -5.36 -9.45 -9.84
CA PHE A 201 -4.49 -8.30 -10.08
C PHE A 201 -3.06 -8.56 -9.59
N LEU A 202 -2.90 -9.04 -8.35
CA LEU A 202 -1.58 -9.34 -7.77
C LEU A 202 -0.84 -10.41 -8.56
N TYR A 203 -1.55 -11.43 -9.03
CA TYR A 203 -0.97 -12.48 -9.89
C TYR A 203 -0.42 -11.88 -11.20
N TYR A 204 -1.21 -11.06 -11.89
CA TYR A 204 -0.76 -10.43 -13.12
C TYR A 204 0.35 -9.42 -12.88
N GLN A 205 0.33 -8.65 -11.81
CA GLN A 205 1.41 -7.74 -11.48
C GLN A 205 2.72 -8.48 -11.20
N ALA A 206 2.67 -9.62 -10.52
CA ALA A 206 3.86 -10.45 -10.32
C ALA A 206 4.40 -10.98 -11.66
N HIS A 207 3.52 -11.37 -12.58
CA HIS A 207 3.90 -11.80 -13.91
C HIS A 207 4.55 -10.67 -14.72
N GLU A 208 3.96 -9.48 -14.73
CA GLU A 208 4.52 -8.30 -15.38
C GLU A 208 5.92 -7.95 -14.84
N TYR A 209 6.14 -8.08 -13.53
CA TYR A 209 7.46 -7.85 -12.93
C TYR A 209 8.49 -8.90 -13.36
N MET A 210 8.08 -10.16 -13.46
CA MET A 210 8.98 -11.22 -13.97
C MET A 210 9.35 -10.96 -15.44
N GLU A 211 8.41 -10.55 -16.27
CA GLU A 211 8.64 -10.17 -17.67
C GLU A 211 9.58 -8.95 -17.77
N ALA A 212 9.32 -7.91 -16.98
CA ALA A 212 10.14 -6.70 -16.93
C ALA A 212 11.61 -7.02 -16.60
N TYR A 213 11.85 -7.88 -15.60
CA TYR A 213 13.21 -8.24 -15.19
C TYR A 213 13.92 -9.19 -16.15
N ASN A 214 13.21 -10.17 -16.71
CA ASN A 214 13.83 -11.25 -17.50
C ASN A 214 13.92 -10.94 -18.99
N GLU A 215 12.94 -10.22 -19.55
CA GLU A 215 12.80 -10.03 -20.99
C GLU A 215 13.10 -8.59 -21.42
N LEU A 216 12.68 -7.60 -20.61
CA LEU A 216 12.77 -6.19 -20.98
C LEU A 216 14.02 -5.48 -20.42
N ASN A 217 14.82 -6.15 -19.61
CA ASN A 217 15.93 -5.55 -18.84
C ASN A 217 15.48 -4.30 -18.05
N LEU A 218 14.20 -4.20 -17.75
CA LEU A 218 13.62 -3.14 -16.93
C LEU A 218 13.64 -3.57 -15.46
N THR A 219 14.56 -2.96 -14.71
CA THR A 219 14.79 -3.30 -13.30
C THR A 219 14.75 -2.04 -12.44
N LEU A 220 14.79 -2.21 -11.13
CA LEU A 220 14.93 -1.09 -10.19
C LEU A 220 16.21 -0.26 -10.48
N HIS A 221 17.22 -0.87 -11.08
CA HIS A 221 18.49 -0.26 -11.43
C HIS A 221 18.52 0.36 -12.83
N SER A 222 17.42 0.34 -13.58
CA SER A 222 17.31 0.96 -14.90
C SER A 222 17.11 2.47 -14.83
N GLY A 223 17.96 3.16 -14.05
CA GLY A 223 17.99 4.60 -13.87
C GLY A 223 16.68 5.17 -13.30
N VAL A 224 16.42 6.45 -13.62
CA VAL A 224 15.29 7.19 -13.04
C VAL A 224 13.93 6.63 -13.46
N TYR A 225 13.82 6.11 -14.68
CA TYR A 225 12.57 5.48 -15.13
C TYR A 225 12.28 4.19 -14.35
N GLY A 226 13.24 3.26 -14.30
CA GLY A 226 13.07 2.00 -13.58
C GLY A 226 12.82 2.23 -12.08
N SER A 227 13.60 3.10 -11.45
CA SER A 227 13.42 3.42 -10.02
C SER A 227 12.04 3.98 -9.72
N THR A 228 11.58 4.99 -10.47
CA THR A 228 10.26 5.60 -10.24
C THR A 228 9.12 4.65 -10.58
N PHE A 229 9.26 3.84 -11.63
CA PHE A 229 8.27 2.83 -12.01
C PHE A 229 8.08 1.79 -10.91
N PHE A 230 9.15 1.14 -10.46
CA PHE A 230 9.05 0.08 -9.45
C PHE A 230 8.71 0.61 -8.05
N MET A 231 9.14 1.82 -7.69
CA MET A 231 8.73 2.41 -6.41
C MET A 231 7.24 2.72 -6.39
N LEU A 232 6.69 3.35 -7.41
CA LEU A 232 5.26 3.66 -7.50
C LEU A 232 4.40 2.39 -7.56
N THR A 233 4.67 1.52 -8.53
CA THR A 233 3.85 0.32 -8.76
C THR A 233 4.08 -0.75 -7.69
N GLY A 234 5.29 -0.85 -7.13
CA GLY A 234 5.62 -1.79 -6.06
C GLY A 234 4.94 -1.44 -4.73
N PHE A 235 4.98 -0.17 -4.32
CA PHE A 235 4.23 0.26 -3.14
C PHE A 235 2.73 0.15 -3.35
N HIS A 236 2.22 0.47 -4.55
CA HIS A 236 0.82 0.22 -4.87
C HIS A 236 0.46 -1.27 -4.76
N GLY A 237 1.28 -2.16 -5.32
CA GLY A 237 1.09 -3.61 -5.21
C GLY A 237 1.11 -4.10 -3.75
N LEU A 238 1.98 -3.55 -2.91
CA LEU A 238 1.99 -3.81 -1.47
C LEU A 238 0.67 -3.38 -0.81
N HIS A 239 0.14 -2.19 -1.15
CA HIS A 239 -1.16 -1.71 -0.65
C HIS A 239 -2.31 -2.60 -1.11
N VAL A 240 -2.31 -3.06 -2.37
CA VAL A 240 -3.32 -4.01 -2.87
C VAL A 240 -3.22 -5.35 -2.15
N LEU A 241 -2.02 -5.84 -1.86
CA LEU A 241 -1.81 -7.06 -1.07
C LEU A 241 -2.38 -6.94 0.34
N LEU A 242 -2.03 -5.87 1.06
CA LEU A 242 -2.56 -5.59 2.39
C LEU A 242 -4.08 -5.42 2.37
N GLY A 243 -4.60 -4.69 1.38
CA GLY A 243 -6.04 -4.53 1.16
C GLY A 243 -6.76 -5.86 0.93
N THR A 244 -6.19 -6.74 0.11
CA THR A 244 -6.75 -8.08 -0.14
C THR A 244 -6.77 -8.94 1.13
N ILE A 245 -5.73 -8.86 1.96
CA ILE A 245 -5.69 -9.53 3.27
C ILE A 245 -6.77 -8.96 4.19
N MET A 246 -6.89 -7.63 4.29
CA MET A 246 -7.92 -6.98 5.11
C MET A 246 -9.33 -7.35 4.64
N LEU A 247 -9.60 -7.34 3.33
CA LEU A 247 -10.89 -7.78 2.77
C LEU A 247 -11.20 -9.24 3.11
N THR A 248 -10.20 -10.10 3.07
CA THR A 248 -10.33 -11.52 3.45
C THR A 248 -10.72 -11.66 4.93
N VAL A 249 -10.08 -10.90 5.83
CA VAL A 249 -10.46 -10.84 7.25
C VAL A 249 -11.89 -10.33 7.40
N MET A 250 -12.28 -9.29 6.65
CA MET A 250 -13.66 -8.76 6.67
C MET A 250 -14.67 -9.80 6.17
N TRP A 251 -14.32 -10.59 5.16
CA TRP A 251 -15.17 -11.67 4.67
C TRP A 251 -15.50 -12.68 5.79
N PHE A 252 -14.49 -13.15 6.51
CA PHE A 252 -14.70 -14.05 7.65
C PHE A 252 -15.51 -13.40 8.78
N ARG A 253 -15.28 -12.12 9.07
CA ARG A 253 -16.07 -11.37 10.06
C ARG A 253 -17.53 -11.20 9.63
N CYS A 254 -17.79 -10.91 8.36
CA CYS A 254 -19.14 -10.88 7.79
C CYS A 254 -19.79 -12.26 7.86
N ALA A 255 -19.06 -13.33 7.55
CA ALA A 255 -19.53 -14.70 7.64
C ALA A 255 -19.90 -15.10 9.06
N LYS A 256 -19.21 -14.61 10.09
CA LYS A 256 -19.54 -14.80 11.51
C LYS A 256 -20.63 -13.87 12.03
N GLY A 257 -21.04 -12.85 11.24
CA GLY A 257 -22.07 -11.90 11.66
C GLY A 257 -21.62 -10.84 12.65
N HIS A 258 -20.35 -10.49 12.63
CA HIS A 258 -19.78 -9.46 13.50
C HIS A 258 -20.26 -8.04 13.18
N PHE A 259 -20.86 -7.82 12.00
CA PHE A 259 -21.35 -6.52 11.56
C PHE A 259 -22.86 -6.47 11.49
N THR A 260 -23.41 -5.32 11.86
CA THR A 260 -24.82 -4.98 11.75
C THR A 260 -25.00 -3.84 10.75
N ARG A 261 -26.26 -3.49 10.45
CA ARG A 261 -26.60 -2.35 9.57
C ARG A 261 -26.06 -1.02 10.11
N ASP A 262 -26.06 -0.87 11.44
CA ASP A 262 -25.73 0.38 12.13
C ASP A 262 -24.31 0.41 12.70
N ASN A 263 -23.69 -0.77 12.90
CA ASN A 263 -22.35 -0.90 13.44
C ASN A 263 -21.48 -1.76 12.51
N HIS A 264 -20.81 -1.09 11.57
CA HIS A 264 -19.95 -1.73 10.57
C HIS A 264 -18.75 -0.88 10.16
N PHE A 265 -18.29 0.03 11.02
CA PHE A 265 -17.16 0.92 10.70
C PHE A 265 -15.92 0.15 10.22
N GLY A 266 -15.57 -0.98 10.83
CA GLY A 266 -14.41 -1.78 10.39
C GLY A 266 -14.50 -2.23 8.93
N PHE A 267 -15.72 -2.52 8.42
CA PHE A 267 -15.94 -2.80 7.00
C PHE A 267 -15.77 -1.55 6.14
N GLU A 268 -16.33 -0.41 6.56
CA GLU A 268 -16.20 0.86 5.85
C GLU A 268 -14.75 1.31 5.76
N ALA A 269 -13.98 1.20 6.85
CA ALA A 269 -12.57 1.56 6.87
C ALA A 269 -11.75 0.76 5.85
N VAL A 270 -11.99 -0.56 5.76
CA VAL A 270 -11.33 -1.40 4.76
C VAL A 270 -11.81 -1.08 3.33
N ALA A 271 -13.09 -0.76 3.15
CA ALA A 271 -13.61 -0.31 1.86
C ALA A 271 -12.99 1.03 1.42
N TRP A 272 -12.79 1.98 2.34
CA TRP A 272 -12.09 3.24 2.04
C TRP A 272 -10.63 3.02 1.65
N TYR A 273 -9.94 2.15 2.38
CA TYR A 273 -8.56 1.78 2.03
C TYR A 273 -8.47 1.15 0.64
N TRP A 274 -9.41 0.28 0.29
CA TRP A 274 -9.45 -0.38 -1.01
C TRP A 274 -9.64 0.59 -2.17
N HIS A 275 -10.52 1.59 -2.01
CA HIS A 275 -10.75 2.64 -3.02
C HIS A 275 -9.63 3.65 -3.08
#